data_9941397aa9b16ae3f3e81b4c4f476c0e
#
_entry.id   9941397aa9b16ae3f3e81b4c4f476c0e
#
_cell.length_a   1.000
_cell.length_b   1.000
_cell.length_c   1.000
_cell.angle_alpha   90.00
_cell.angle_beta   90.00
_cell.angle_gamma   90.00
#
_symmetry.space_group_name_H-M   'P 1'
#
loop_
_entity.id
_entity.type
_entity.pdbx_description
1 polymer ?
#
loop_
_entity_poly.entity_id
_entity_poly.type
_entity_poly.pdbx_seq_one_letter_code
_entity_poly.pdbx_strand_id
1 'polypeptide(L)'
;MSSPKIVLYTNHLCPWAHRAHIALKEIGLEYEEVIIDLSTPREPWYLEINPVTRPRPHHHLRWNHCNRIRHRRPIPRRRPPNPPPPPSSPTENALYRARLSFFVDAFFSKVLPSFFASLRAANETERDAAAEQLVAAIVKEVEPLLADTEGKGPFFGGSDKLTLAEVQSGPFLLRTLSFAKPEHGLVSAKLSTLLEQAPRFKRWAEATATHESVNFIYDEKLVADKMRAKFAPAAKV
;
A
#
# COMPACT_ATOMS: atom_id res chain seq x y z
N MET A 1 21.64 18.58 -19.41
CA MET A 1 20.19 18.65 -19.64
C MET A 1 19.53 18.43 -18.27
N SER A 2 18.74 19.39 -17.78
CA SER A 2 18.07 19.23 -16.49
C SER A 2 17.07 18.07 -16.59
N SER A 3 17.12 17.17 -15.59
CA SER A 3 16.13 16.08 -15.48
C SER A 3 14.70 16.66 -15.50
N PRO A 4 13.73 15.98 -16.13
CA PRO A 4 12.36 16.46 -16.13
C PRO A 4 11.85 16.56 -14.70
N LYS A 5 11.32 17.72 -14.32
CA LYS A 5 10.80 17.96 -12.97
C LYS A 5 9.51 17.14 -12.76
N ILE A 6 9.56 16.20 -11.84
CA ILE A 6 8.40 15.39 -11.44
C ILE A 6 7.62 16.17 -10.37
N VAL A 7 6.30 16.23 -10.51
CA VAL A 7 5.40 16.74 -9.47
C VAL A 7 4.46 15.61 -9.05
N LEU A 8 4.48 15.29 -7.77
CA LEU A 8 3.62 14.28 -7.15
C LEU A 8 2.47 14.97 -6.41
N TYR A 9 1.26 14.81 -6.89
CA TYR A 9 0.04 15.22 -6.20
C TYR A 9 -0.36 14.12 -5.23
N THR A 10 -0.26 14.38 -3.93
CA THR A 10 -0.25 13.32 -2.91
C THR A 10 -0.95 13.71 -1.61
N ASN A 11 -1.02 12.75 -0.68
CA ASN A 11 -1.39 12.96 0.71
C ASN A 11 -0.76 11.85 1.55
N HIS A 12 0.02 12.19 2.58
CA HIS A 12 0.77 11.24 3.41
C HIS A 12 -0.14 10.32 4.25
N LEU A 13 -1.37 10.74 4.53
CA LEU A 13 -2.34 9.89 5.24
C LEU A 13 -2.92 8.79 4.36
N CYS A 14 -2.82 8.93 3.03
CA CYS A 14 -3.42 8.01 2.07
C CYS A 14 -2.50 6.83 1.76
N PRO A 15 -2.86 5.58 2.09
CA PRO A 15 -2.02 4.42 1.78
C PRO A 15 -1.87 4.21 0.27
N TRP A 16 -2.85 4.62 -0.52
CA TRP A 16 -2.79 4.54 -1.98
C TRP A 16 -1.78 5.52 -2.58
N ALA A 17 -1.70 6.75 -2.03
CA ALA A 17 -0.72 7.74 -2.43
C ALA A 17 0.69 7.35 -2.00
N HIS A 18 0.83 6.78 -0.81
CA HIS A 18 2.10 6.34 -0.25
C HIS A 18 2.88 5.39 -1.17
N ARG A 19 2.20 4.57 -1.98
CA ARG A 19 2.84 3.68 -2.96
C ARG A 19 3.72 4.43 -3.97
N ALA A 20 3.28 5.61 -4.40
CA ALA A 20 4.06 6.43 -5.34
C ALA A 20 5.33 6.98 -4.68
N HIS A 21 5.26 7.34 -3.40
CA HIS A 21 6.44 7.77 -2.65
C HIS A 21 7.49 6.66 -2.54
N ILE A 22 7.05 5.43 -2.18
CA ILE A 22 7.94 4.27 -2.13
C ILE A 22 8.59 4.03 -3.49
N ALA A 23 7.79 4.02 -4.56
CA ALA A 23 8.31 3.79 -5.90
C ALA A 23 9.34 4.84 -6.32
N LEU A 24 9.07 6.14 -6.09
CA LEU A 24 9.97 7.21 -6.45
C LEU A 24 11.28 7.16 -5.64
N LYS A 25 11.20 6.81 -4.36
CA LYS A 25 12.38 6.64 -3.51
C LYS A 25 13.24 5.46 -3.97
N GLU A 26 12.63 4.31 -4.28
CA GLU A 26 13.35 3.11 -4.74
C GLU A 26 14.08 3.31 -6.07
N ILE A 27 13.53 4.12 -6.97
CA ILE A 27 14.16 4.42 -8.26
C ILE A 27 15.07 5.66 -8.22
N GLY A 28 15.20 6.30 -7.05
CA GLY A 28 16.09 7.44 -6.82
C GLY A 28 15.70 8.71 -7.58
N LEU A 29 14.41 8.94 -7.80
CA LEU A 29 13.93 10.13 -8.50
C LEU A 29 13.48 11.22 -7.53
N GLU A 30 14.05 12.41 -7.71
CA GLU A 30 13.61 13.62 -7.01
C GLU A 30 12.27 14.12 -7.57
N TYR A 31 11.41 14.62 -6.68
CA TYR A 31 10.11 15.15 -7.04
C TYR A 31 9.68 16.29 -6.11
N GLU A 32 8.79 17.14 -6.61
CA GLU A 32 8.07 18.11 -5.78
C GLU A 32 6.74 17.52 -5.32
N GLU A 33 6.36 17.79 -4.09
CA GLU A 33 5.07 17.39 -3.55
C GLU A 33 4.06 18.53 -3.60
N VAL A 34 2.83 18.19 -4.02
CA VAL A 34 1.66 19.03 -3.85
C VAL A 34 0.65 18.25 -3.03
N ILE A 35 0.45 18.68 -1.79
CA ILE A 35 -0.48 18.01 -0.87
C ILE A 35 -1.92 18.31 -1.26
N ILE A 36 -2.71 17.25 -1.43
CA ILE A 36 -4.15 17.33 -1.72
C ILE A 36 -4.92 17.03 -0.45
N ASP A 37 -5.74 17.97 -0.01
CA ASP A 37 -6.67 17.73 1.10
C ASP A 37 -7.73 16.69 0.69
N LEU A 38 -7.84 15.63 1.48
CA LEU A 38 -8.80 14.54 1.26
C LEU A 38 -10.09 14.71 2.05
N SER A 39 -10.15 15.67 2.95
CA SER A 39 -11.30 15.97 3.81
C SER A 39 -12.33 16.89 3.15
N THR A 40 -11.90 17.68 2.18
CA THR A 40 -12.70 18.63 1.43
C THR A 40 -12.97 18.17 -0.02
N PRO A 41 -13.97 18.75 -0.71
CA PRO A 41 -14.12 18.59 -2.15
C PRO A 41 -12.84 19.00 -2.90
N ARG A 42 -12.55 18.35 -4.01
CA ARG A 42 -11.33 18.64 -4.80
C ARG A 42 -11.45 20.02 -5.45
N GLU A 43 -10.36 20.77 -5.34
CA GLU A 43 -10.22 22.08 -5.98
C GLU A 43 -10.36 21.97 -7.52
N PRO A 44 -10.98 22.96 -8.18
CA PRO A 44 -11.19 22.93 -9.63
C PRO A 44 -9.91 22.73 -10.43
N TRP A 45 -8.83 23.40 -10.06
CA TRP A 45 -7.51 23.24 -10.71
C TRP A 45 -6.99 21.80 -10.65
N TYR A 46 -7.26 21.08 -9.54
CA TYR A 46 -6.85 19.70 -9.42
C TYR A 46 -7.69 18.76 -10.29
N LEU A 47 -8.99 19.06 -10.44
CA LEU A 47 -9.87 18.30 -11.32
C LEU A 47 -9.49 18.46 -12.80
N GLU A 48 -8.94 19.61 -13.21
CA GLU A 48 -8.39 19.80 -14.56
C GLU A 48 -7.15 18.94 -14.79
N ILE A 49 -6.29 18.81 -13.77
CA ILE A 49 -5.08 17.98 -13.83
C ILE A 49 -5.43 16.49 -13.79
N ASN A 50 -6.35 16.12 -12.94
CA ASN A 50 -6.79 14.76 -12.68
C ASN A 50 -8.32 14.65 -12.84
N PRO A 51 -8.83 14.71 -14.08
CA PRO A 51 -10.25 14.60 -14.32
C PRO A 51 -10.74 13.25 -13.80
N VAL A 52 -11.66 13.32 -12.86
CA VAL A 52 -12.34 12.13 -12.35
C VAL A 52 -13.18 11.59 -13.49
N THR A 53 -12.73 10.51 -14.10
CA THR A 53 -13.59 9.75 -15.01
C THR A 53 -14.80 9.29 -14.23
N ARG A 54 -15.95 9.84 -14.54
CA ARG A 54 -17.30 9.68 -13.98
C ARG A 54 -17.40 8.74 -12.77
N PRO A 55 -17.97 9.19 -11.63
CA PRO A 55 -18.24 8.29 -10.52
C PRO A 55 -19.16 7.17 -11.02
N ARG A 56 -18.67 5.94 -11.03
CA ARG A 56 -19.57 4.80 -11.09
C ARG A 56 -20.44 4.83 -9.84
N PRO A 57 -21.76 4.67 -9.93
CA PRO A 57 -22.66 4.92 -8.82
C PRO A 57 -22.54 3.95 -7.64
N HIS A 58 -21.65 3.00 -7.66
CA HIS A 58 -21.52 1.98 -6.62
C HIS A 58 -20.07 1.81 -6.14
N HIS A 59 -19.88 2.05 -4.83
CA HIS A 59 -18.91 1.51 -3.90
C HIS A 59 -17.50 2.12 -3.80
N HIS A 60 -17.26 2.77 -2.66
CA HIS A 60 -16.10 2.68 -1.75
C HIS A 60 -14.67 2.98 -2.26
N LEU A 61 -14.45 3.53 -3.44
CA LEU A 61 -13.11 3.77 -3.98
C LEU A 61 -12.74 5.26 -4.09
N ARG A 62 -13.11 6.09 -3.11
CA ARG A 62 -12.70 7.51 -3.06
C ARG A 62 -11.19 7.72 -2.89
N TRP A 63 -10.41 6.65 -2.73
CA TRP A 63 -9.00 6.69 -2.39
C TRP A 63 -8.03 6.62 -3.59
N ASN A 64 -8.51 6.23 -4.76
CA ASN A 64 -7.64 5.96 -5.92
C ASN A 64 -7.18 7.22 -6.68
N HIS A 65 -7.52 8.42 -6.21
CA HIS A 65 -7.33 9.64 -6.99
C HIS A 65 -6.15 10.52 -6.54
N CYS A 66 -5.34 10.07 -5.58
CA CYS A 66 -4.23 10.85 -5.05
C CYS A 66 -2.90 10.66 -5.77
N ASN A 67 -2.82 9.72 -6.72
CA ASN A 67 -1.55 9.36 -7.35
C ASN A 67 -1.47 9.88 -8.77
N ARG A 68 -1.25 11.16 -8.99
CA ARG A 68 -0.88 11.64 -10.30
C ARG A 68 0.55 12.16 -10.30
N ILE A 69 1.38 11.52 -11.10
CA ILE A 69 2.72 12.00 -11.43
C ILE A 69 2.58 12.81 -12.72
N ARG A 70 2.98 14.09 -12.70
CA ARG A 70 3.05 14.94 -13.89
C ARG A 70 4.48 15.34 -14.19
N HIS A 71 4.83 15.29 -15.47
CA HIS A 71 6.00 15.98 -15.99
C HIS A 71 5.61 17.40 -16.42
N ARG A 72 6.34 18.43 -15.99
CA ARG A 72 6.06 19.84 -16.36
C ARG A 72 6.30 20.17 -17.81
N ARG A 73 6.88 19.25 -18.61
CA ARG A 73 7.05 19.40 -20.07
C ARG A 73 6.40 18.21 -20.77
N PRO A 74 5.79 18.40 -21.97
CA PRO A 74 5.40 17.29 -22.80
C PRO A 74 6.64 16.42 -23.04
N ILE A 75 6.59 15.17 -22.63
CA ILE A 75 7.64 14.21 -22.95
C ILE A 75 7.59 14.09 -24.48
N PRO A 76 8.69 14.41 -25.22
CA PRO A 76 8.77 13.99 -26.62
C PRO A 76 8.50 12.49 -26.62
N ARG A 77 7.71 12.00 -27.59
CA ARG A 77 7.38 10.57 -27.72
C ARG A 77 8.60 9.67 -28.02
N ARG A 78 9.78 10.04 -27.57
CA ARG A 78 10.92 9.16 -27.48
C ARG A 78 10.76 8.36 -26.18
N ARG A 79 10.49 7.07 -26.36
CA ARG A 79 10.58 6.04 -25.33
C ARG A 79 11.84 6.32 -24.51
N PRO A 80 11.79 6.44 -23.16
CA PRO A 80 13.01 6.52 -22.38
C PRO A 80 13.89 5.32 -22.74
N PRO A 81 15.21 5.46 -22.73
CA PRO A 81 16.07 4.31 -22.87
C PRO A 81 15.57 3.28 -21.84
N ASN A 82 15.36 2.06 -22.32
CA ASN A 82 14.83 0.96 -21.51
C ASN A 82 15.48 1.00 -20.13
N PRO A 83 14.70 0.82 -19.03
CA PRO A 83 15.33 0.43 -17.77
C PRO A 83 16.27 -0.74 -18.07
N PRO A 84 17.41 -0.86 -17.38
CA PRO A 84 18.34 -1.95 -17.65
C PRO A 84 17.53 -3.25 -17.73
N PRO A 85 17.76 -4.09 -18.74
CA PRO A 85 16.99 -5.31 -18.90
C PRO A 85 17.14 -6.10 -17.60
N PRO A 86 16.03 -6.56 -16.98
CA PRO A 86 16.15 -7.48 -15.88
C PRO A 86 16.98 -8.68 -16.35
N PRO A 87 17.85 -9.24 -15.48
CA PRO A 87 18.67 -10.38 -15.84
C PRO A 87 17.77 -11.53 -16.26
N SER A 88 18.19 -12.23 -17.33
CA SER A 88 17.65 -13.48 -17.85
C SER A 88 16.32 -13.41 -18.65
N SER A 89 16.00 -14.50 -19.30
CA SER A 89 15.17 -14.69 -20.50
C SER A 89 13.78 -14.00 -20.45
N PRO A 90 13.19 -13.61 -21.60
CA PRO A 90 11.86 -13.01 -21.67
C PRO A 90 10.75 -13.86 -21.01
N THR A 91 10.94 -15.17 -20.92
CA THR A 91 9.98 -16.12 -20.38
C THR A 91 9.95 -16.12 -18.84
N GLU A 92 11.13 -16.12 -18.21
CA GLU A 92 11.25 -16.07 -16.74
C GLU A 92 10.69 -14.75 -16.19
N ASN A 93 10.96 -13.64 -16.88
CA ASN A 93 10.41 -12.35 -16.54
C ASN A 93 8.88 -12.29 -16.69
N ALA A 94 8.30 -13.01 -17.65
CA ALA A 94 6.86 -13.05 -17.84
C ALA A 94 6.18 -13.81 -16.70
N LEU A 95 6.72 -14.97 -16.32
CA LEU A 95 6.21 -15.78 -15.22
C LEU A 95 6.33 -15.03 -13.88
N TYR A 96 7.49 -14.44 -13.60
CA TYR A 96 7.70 -13.63 -12.40
C TYR A 96 6.68 -12.49 -12.31
N ARG A 97 6.47 -11.73 -13.40
CA ARG A 97 5.47 -10.64 -13.43
C ARG A 97 4.04 -11.15 -13.22
N ALA A 98 3.70 -12.32 -13.80
CA ALA A 98 2.39 -12.93 -13.60
C ALA A 98 2.18 -13.33 -12.13
N ARG A 99 3.17 -13.98 -11.49
CA ARG A 99 3.13 -14.36 -10.07
C ARG A 99 3.04 -13.14 -9.16
N LEU A 100 3.81 -12.09 -9.44
CA LEU A 100 3.77 -10.83 -8.71
C LEU A 100 2.40 -10.16 -8.82
N SER A 101 1.83 -10.10 -10.04
CA SER A 101 0.50 -9.54 -10.25
C SER A 101 -0.59 -10.34 -9.54
N PHE A 102 -0.48 -11.68 -9.55
CA PHE A 102 -1.39 -12.57 -8.85
C PHE A 102 -1.31 -12.37 -7.33
N PHE A 103 -0.09 -12.27 -6.78
CA PHE A 103 0.13 -11.99 -5.36
C PHE A 103 -0.51 -10.64 -4.95
N VAL A 104 -0.28 -9.59 -5.72
CA VAL A 104 -0.86 -8.26 -5.46
C VAL A 104 -2.38 -8.33 -5.51
N ASP A 105 -2.95 -9.00 -6.52
CA ASP A 105 -4.40 -9.17 -6.63
C ASP A 105 -4.97 -9.95 -5.44
N ALA A 106 -4.36 -11.07 -5.05
CA ALA A 106 -4.77 -11.87 -3.90
C ALA A 106 -4.74 -11.04 -2.61
N PHE A 107 -3.67 -10.27 -2.37
CA PHE A 107 -3.57 -9.38 -1.22
C PHE A 107 -4.70 -8.35 -1.18
N PHE A 108 -4.95 -7.64 -2.29
CA PHE A 108 -5.95 -6.58 -2.33
C PHE A 108 -7.38 -7.10 -2.35
N SER A 109 -7.65 -8.24 -2.99
CA SER A 109 -9.00 -8.78 -3.12
C SER A 109 -9.43 -9.67 -1.96
N LYS A 110 -8.49 -10.36 -1.29
CA LYS A 110 -8.79 -11.36 -0.26
C LYS A 110 -8.40 -10.92 1.16
N VAL A 111 -7.26 -10.23 1.32
CA VAL A 111 -6.73 -9.86 2.63
C VAL A 111 -7.20 -8.47 3.07
N LEU A 112 -7.06 -7.48 2.21
CA LEU A 112 -7.35 -6.09 2.54
C LEU A 112 -8.80 -5.81 3.00
N PRO A 113 -9.86 -6.51 2.52
CA PRO A 113 -11.22 -6.32 3.03
C PRO A 113 -11.35 -6.53 4.53
N SER A 114 -10.67 -7.54 5.10
CA SER A 114 -10.70 -7.83 6.55
C SER A 114 -9.96 -6.76 7.37
N PHE A 115 -8.88 -6.18 6.83
CA PHE A 115 -8.25 -5.01 7.45
C PHE A 115 -9.24 -3.84 7.58
N PHE A 116 -9.98 -3.54 6.51
CA PHE A 116 -11.00 -2.49 6.58
C PHE A 116 -12.20 -2.86 7.46
N ALA A 117 -12.51 -4.13 7.64
CA ALA A 117 -13.51 -4.60 8.60
C ALA A 117 -13.06 -4.29 10.03
N SER A 118 -11.80 -4.55 10.38
CA SER A 118 -11.22 -4.18 11.69
C SER A 118 -11.42 -2.69 12.00
N LEU A 119 -11.16 -1.81 11.04
CA LEU A 119 -11.30 -0.36 11.23
C LEU A 119 -12.75 0.10 11.44
N ARG A 120 -13.74 -0.70 11.01
CA ARG A 120 -15.17 -0.40 11.17
C ARG A 120 -15.80 -1.08 12.36
N ALA A 121 -15.07 -1.96 13.04
CA ALA A 121 -15.55 -2.71 14.16
C ALA A 121 -15.97 -1.78 15.31
N ALA A 122 -17.17 -1.99 15.84
CA ALA A 122 -17.74 -1.15 16.87
C ALA A 122 -17.18 -1.48 18.26
N ASN A 123 -16.65 -2.69 18.44
CA ASN A 123 -16.16 -3.20 19.73
C ASN A 123 -14.96 -4.14 19.54
N GLU A 124 -14.37 -4.56 20.65
CA GLU A 124 -13.18 -5.43 20.65
C GLU A 124 -13.49 -6.82 20.07
N THR A 125 -14.65 -7.40 20.39
CA THR A 125 -15.05 -8.71 19.87
C THR A 125 -15.12 -8.71 18.34
N GLU A 126 -15.67 -7.68 17.74
CA GLU A 126 -15.71 -7.53 16.29
C GLU A 126 -14.31 -7.31 15.70
N ARG A 127 -13.44 -6.56 16.39
CA ARG A 127 -12.03 -6.40 15.96
C ARG A 127 -11.27 -7.71 16.01
N ASP A 128 -11.49 -8.51 17.04
CA ASP A 128 -10.90 -9.85 17.16
C ASP A 128 -11.35 -10.75 16.03
N ALA A 129 -12.65 -10.83 15.78
CA ALA A 129 -13.20 -11.61 14.68
C ALA A 129 -12.66 -11.16 13.30
N ALA A 130 -12.52 -9.86 13.11
CA ALA A 130 -11.93 -9.32 11.87
C ALA A 130 -10.44 -9.66 11.73
N ALA A 131 -9.68 -9.69 12.83
CA ALA A 131 -8.28 -10.11 12.82
C ALA A 131 -8.14 -11.62 12.54
N GLU A 132 -9.01 -12.45 13.08
CA GLU A 132 -9.06 -13.89 12.76
C GLU A 132 -9.36 -14.12 11.25
N GLN A 133 -10.33 -13.40 10.71
CA GLN A 133 -10.64 -13.46 9.28
C GLN A 133 -9.47 -12.96 8.41
N LEU A 134 -8.78 -11.90 8.84
CA LEU A 134 -7.59 -11.36 8.18
C LEU A 134 -6.51 -12.44 8.09
N VAL A 135 -6.19 -13.08 9.22
CA VAL A 135 -5.13 -14.11 9.25
C VAL A 135 -5.56 -15.37 8.50
N ALA A 136 -6.82 -15.79 8.60
CA ALA A 136 -7.33 -16.91 7.81
C ALA A 136 -7.20 -16.66 6.30
N ALA A 137 -7.50 -15.43 5.85
CA ALA A 137 -7.30 -15.05 4.44
C ALA A 137 -5.80 -15.04 4.05
N ILE A 138 -4.93 -14.55 4.93
CA ILE A 138 -3.48 -14.57 4.73
C ILE A 138 -2.97 -16.00 4.58
N VAL A 139 -3.29 -16.88 5.52
CA VAL A 139 -2.87 -18.29 5.52
C VAL A 139 -3.31 -19.02 4.25
N LYS A 140 -4.53 -18.76 3.82
CA LYS A 140 -5.11 -19.44 2.67
C LYS A 140 -4.61 -18.89 1.33
N GLU A 141 -4.55 -17.58 1.18
CA GLU A 141 -4.44 -16.95 -0.14
C GLU A 141 -3.05 -16.37 -0.43
N VAL A 142 -2.29 -15.95 0.60
CA VAL A 142 -1.04 -15.21 0.43
C VAL A 142 0.18 -15.95 0.94
N GLU A 143 0.09 -16.62 2.09
CA GLU A 143 1.19 -17.40 2.68
C GLU A 143 1.79 -18.43 1.70
N PRO A 144 1.00 -19.20 0.92
CA PRO A 144 1.55 -20.15 -0.05
C PRO A 144 2.33 -19.48 -1.19
N LEU A 145 1.98 -18.23 -1.53
CA LEU A 145 2.63 -17.48 -2.61
C LEU A 145 4.02 -16.95 -2.23
N LEU A 146 4.33 -16.98 -0.94
CA LEU A 146 5.63 -16.57 -0.38
C LEU A 146 6.59 -17.76 -0.16
N ALA A 147 6.24 -18.96 -0.60
CA ALA A 147 7.07 -20.16 -0.40
C ALA A 147 8.48 -20.04 -1.01
N ASP A 148 8.62 -19.31 -2.12
CA ASP A 148 9.89 -19.15 -2.82
C ASP A 148 10.89 -18.21 -2.11
N THR A 149 10.49 -17.60 -1.00
CA THR A 149 11.36 -16.71 -0.22
C THR A 149 12.25 -17.46 0.78
N GLU A 150 12.05 -18.76 0.96
CA GLU A 150 12.85 -19.54 1.91
C GLU A 150 14.33 -19.56 1.52
N GLY A 151 15.19 -19.15 2.45
CA GLY A 151 16.65 -19.13 2.28
C GLY A 151 17.19 -18.03 1.35
N LYS A 152 16.35 -17.09 0.91
CA LYS A 152 16.69 -15.94 0.08
C LYS A 152 16.40 -14.63 0.81
N GLY A 153 16.44 -13.50 0.09
CA GLY A 153 16.10 -12.20 0.62
C GLY A 153 14.66 -12.13 1.17
N PRO A 154 14.35 -11.12 1.99
CA PRO A 154 13.10 -11.07 2.75
C PRO A 154 11.87 -10.68 1.92
N PHE A 155 12.07 -10.20 0.67
CA PHE A 155 11.01 -9.67 -0.15
C PHE A 155 10.48 -10.69 -1.17
N PHE A 156 9.38 -10.35 -1.85
CA PHE A 156 8.67 -11.25 -2.76
C PHE A 156 9.62 -11.90 -3.78
N GLY A 157 9.47 -13.21 -3.96
CA GLY A 157 10.33 -14.01 -4.84
C GLY A 157 11.75 -14.17 -4.35
N GLY A 158 12.04 -13.92 -3.07
CA GLY A 158 13.37 -14.00 -2.48
C GLY A 158 14.30 -12.85 -2.87
N SER A 159 13.75 -11.70 -3.21
CA SER A 159 14.51 -10.51 -3.55
C SER A 159 15.16 -9.88 -2.31
N ASP A 160 16.37 -9.34 -2.49
CA ASP A 160 17.05 -8.51 -1.47
C ASP A 160 16.60 -7.05 -1.51
N LYS A 161 15.82 -6.66 -2.52
CA LYS A 161 15.29 -5.31 -2.70
C LYS A 161 13.77 -5.36 -2.80
N LEU A 162 13.13 -4.25 -2.43
CA LEU A 162 11.68 -4.11 -2.63
C LEU A 162 11.29 -4.38 -4.08
N THR A 163 10.25 -5.16 -4.25
CA THR A 163 9.63 -5.40 -5.56
C THR A 163 8.33 -4.61 -5.66
N LEU A 164 7.64 -4.72 -6.78
CA LEU A 164 6.32 -4.10 -6.91
C LEU A 164 5.29 -4.68 -5.91
N ALA A 165 5.51 -5.89 -5.38
CA ALA A 165 4.66 -6.48 -4.34
C ALA A 165 4.68 -5.60 -3.08
N GLU A 166 5.87 -5.28 -2.57
CA GLU A 166 6.05 -4.45 -1.38
C GLU A 166 5.66 -2.99 -1.65
N VAL A 167 6.00 -2.45 -2.81
CA VAL A 167 5.59 -1.09 -3.19
C VAL A 167 4.07 -0.94 -3.15
N GLN A 168 3.34 -1.95 -3.59
CA GLN A 168 1.87 -1.93 -3.61
C GLN A 168 1.26 -2.19 -2.23
N SER A 169 1.75 -3.18 -1.49
CA SER A 169 1.15 -3.66 -0.23
C SER A 169 1.75 -2.98 1.02
N GLY A 170 3.00 -2.52 0.96
CA GLY A 170 3.76 -1.97 2.09
C GLY A 170 3.00 -0.90 2.90
N PRO A 171 2.37 0.11 2.28
CA PRO A 171 1.58 1.10 3.01
C PRO A 171 0.44 0.51 3.85
N PHE A 172 -0.14 -0.58 3.41
CA PHE A 172 -1.24 -1.26 4.09
C PHE A 172 -0.71 -2.17 5.20
N LEU A 173 0.39 -2.89 4.94
CA LEU A 173 1.09 -3.69 5.95
C LEU A 173 1.55 -2.83 7.11
N LEU A 174 2.22 -1.72 6.82
CA LEU A 174 2.69 -0.78 7.82
C LEU A 174 1.54 -0.31 8.73
N ARG A 175 0.39 0.05 8.15
CA ARG A 175 -0.80 0.43 8.92
C ARG A 175 -1.43 -0.75 9.66
N THR A 176 -1.49 -1.92 9.07
CA THR A 176 -2.06 -3.11 9.71
C THR A 176 -1.27 -3.46 10.98
N LEU A 177 0.06 -3.46 10.90
CA LEU A 177 0.92 -3.79 12.04
C LEU A 177 0.93 -2.67 13.07
N SER A 178 1.03 -1.40 12.66
CA SER A 178 1.04 -0.28 13.60
C SER A 178 -0.30 -0.13 14.33
N PHE A 179 -1.42 -0.32 13.66
CA PHE A 179 -2.76 -0.18 14.25
C PHE A 179 -3.13 -1.31 15.23
N ALA A 180 -2.41 -2.43 15.19
CA ALA A 180 -2.55 -3.51 16.15
C ALA A 180 -1.80 -3.24 17.46
N LYS A 181 -0.98 -2.18 17.54
CA LYS A 181 -0.32 -1.79 18.78
C LYS A 181 -1.38 -1.34 19.82
N PRO A 182 -1.19 -1.65 21.10
CA PRO A 182 -2.17 -1.34 22.16
C PRO A 182 -2.54 0.14 22.23
N GLU A 183 -1.59 1.05 21.99
CA GLU A 183 -1.80 2.49 22.01
C GLU A 183 -2.73 2.98 20.91
N HIS A 184 -2.88 2.24 19.82
CA HIS A 184 -3.77 2.61 18.72
C HIS A 184 -5.12 1.90 18.79
N GLY A 185 -5.15 0.59 19.01
CA GLY A 185 -6.37 -0.19 19.22
C GLY A 185 -7.36 -0.17 18.05
N LEU A 186 -6.88 0.08 16.82
CA LEU A 186 -7.69 0.12 15.60
C LEU A 186 -7.82 -1.26 14.93
N VAL A 187 -6.85 -2.12 15.18
CA VAL A 187 -6.84 -3.54 14.85
C VAL A 187 -6.64 -4.31 16.14
N SER A 188 -7.12 -5.55 16.22
CA SER A 188 -6.97 -6.37 17.44
C SER A 188 -5.49 -6.57 17.78
N ALA A 189 -5.14 -6.42 19.06
CA ALA A 189 -3.80 -6.71 19.58
C ALA A 189 -3.42 -8.20 19.44
N LYS A 190 -4.42 -9.10 19.30
CA LYS A 190 -4.19 -10.53 19.03
C LYS A 190 -3.54 -10.79 17.67
N LEU A 191 -3.52 -9.80 16.76
CA LEU A 191 -2.99 -9.97 15.41
C LEU A 191 -1.55 -10.51 15.42
N SER A 192 -0.70 -10.02 16.32
CA SER A 192 0.70 -10.46 16.40
C SER A 192 0.81 -11.96 16.70
N THR A 193 -0.02 -12.48 17.63
CA THR A 193 -0.07 -13.91 17.97
C THR A 193 -0.71 -14.72 16.85
N LEU A 194 -1.76 -14.21 16.22
CA LEU A 194 -2.45 -14.91 15.13
C LEU A 194 -1.54 -15.06 13.90
N LEU A 195 -0.66 -14.09 13.63
CA LEU A 195 0.30 -14.14 12.51
C LEU A 195 1.37 -15.23 12.65
N GLU A 196 1.52 -15.86 13.81
CA GLU A 196 2.37 -17.06 13.97
C GLU A 196 1.89 -18.23 13.08
N GLN A 197 0.62 -18.22 12.67
CA GLN A 197 0.06 -19.21 11.74
C GLN A 197 0.53 -19.00 10.29
N ALA A 198 1.16 -17.85 9.99
CA ALA A 198 1.62 -17.48 8.65
C ALA A 198 3.07 -16.95 8.72
N PRO A 199 4.06 -17.81 9.01
CA PRO A 199 5.41 -17.39 9.34
C PRO A 199 6.15 -16.72 8.16
N ARG A 200 5.90 -17.11 6.91
CA ARG A 200 6.49 -16.46 5.73
C ARG A 200 5.92 -15.07 5.55
N PHE A 201 4.60 -14.95 5.66
CA PHE A 201 3.93 -13.66 5.59
C PHE A 201 4.39 -12.74 6.71
N LYS A 202 4.48 -13.23 7.95
CA LYS A 202 4.95 -12.45 9.10
C LYS A 202 6.34 -11.88 8.82
N ARG A 203 7.31 -12.73 8.44
CA ARG A 203 8.67 -12.30 8.11
C ARG A 203 8.68 -11.26 6.98
N TRP A 204 7.95 -11.51 5.92
CA TRP A 204 7.82 -10.61 4.77
C TRP A 204 7.20 -9.26 5.14
N ALA A 205 6.11 -9.30 5.93
CA ALA A 205 5.39 -8.10 6.36
C ALA A 205 6.24 -7.23 7.30
N GLU A 206 6.94 -7.83 8.25
CA GLU A 206 7.85 -7.13 9.16
C GLU A 206 9.02 -6.50 8.42
N ALA A 207 9.67 -7.24 7.53
CA ALA A 207 10.75 -6.72 6.69
C ALA A 207 10.28 -5.55 5.82
N THR A 208 9.09 -5.67 5.22
CA THR A 208 8.49 -4.60 4.41
C THR A 208 8.16 -3.38 5.26
N ALA A 209 7.53 -3.57 6.42
CA ALA A 209 7.11 -2.47 7.29
C ALA A 209 8.29 -1.73 7.94
N THR A 210 9.43 -2.38 8.12
CA THR A 210 10.65 -1.77 8.67
C THR A 210 11.55 -1.15 7.62
N HIS A 211 11.29 -1.36 6.34
CA HIS A 211 12.11 -0.83 5.25
C HIS A 211 12.06 0.70 5.19
N GLU A 212 13.22 1.33 5.01
CA GLU A 212 13.35 2.79 5.01
C GLU A 212 12.40 3.46 4.00
N SER A 213 12.35 2.95 2.78
CA SER A 213 11.48 3.52 1.72
C SER A 213 9.98 3.38 2.01
N VAL A 214 9.59 2.48 2.91
CA VAL A 214 8.20 2.31 3.34
C VAL A 214 7.85 3.22 4.51
N ASN A 215 8.83 3.57 5.35
CA ASN A 215 8.59 4.35 6.57
C ASN A 215 8.78 5.86 6.40
N PHE A 216 9.55 6.34 5.42
CA PHE A 216 10.10 7.71 5.41
C PHE A 216 9.07 8.85 5.43
N ILE A 217 7.82 8.62 5.00
CA ILE A 217 6.75 9.62 5.08
C ILE A 217 5.66 9.24 6.10
N TYR A 218 5.84 8.15 6.86
CA TYR A 218 4.79 7.62 7.71
C TYR A 218 4.88 8.18 9.13
N ASP A 219 3.97 9.07 9.47
CA ASP A 219 3.72 9.48 10.85
C ASP A 219 2.65 8.57 11.45
N GLU A 220 3.11 7.55 12.19
CA GLU A 220 2.26 6.52 12.77
C GLU A 220 1.14 7.11 13.66
N LYS A 221 1.52 8.02 14.56
CA LYS A 221 0.57 8.62 15.50
C LYS A 221 -0.49 9.46 14.78
N LEU A 222 -0.04 10.34 13.88
CA LEU A 222 -0.94 11.20 13.11
C LEU A 222 -1.91 10.36 12.27
N VAL A 223 -1.41 9.31 11.60
CA VAL A 223 -2.25 8.44 10.76
C VAL A 223 -3.25 7.67 11.61
N ALA A 224 -2.85 7.13 12.76
CA ALA A 224 -3.74 6.43 13.68
C ALA A 224 -4.83 7.35 14.24
N ASP A 225 -4.47 8.56 14.68
CA ASP A 225 -5.44 9.54 15.22
C ASP A 225 -6.46 9.97 14.15
N LYS A 226 -6.02 10.23 12.93
CA LYS A 226 -6.93 10.56 11.82
C LYS A 226 -7.83 9.39 11.44
N MET A 227 -7.31 8.17 11.50
CA MET A 227 -8.08 6.96 11.22
C MET A 227 -9.14 6.73 12.29
N ARG A 228 -8.78 6.90 13.58
CA ARG A 228 -9.71 6.79 14.72
C ARG A 228 -10.84 7.82 14.58
N ALA A 229 -10.51 9.07 14.29
CA ALA A 229 -11.52 10.11 14.09
C ALA A 229 -12.47 9.81 12.92
N LYS A 230 -11.94 9.21 11.84
CA LYS A 230 -12.73 8.89 10.65
C LYS A 230 -13.71 7.73 10.86
N PHE A 231 -13.33 6.74 11.64
CA PHE A 231 -14.12 5.53 11.91
C PHE A 231 -14.80 5.57 13.28
N ALA A 232 -14.67 6.68 14.02
CA ALA A 232 -15.45 6.87 15.24
C ALA A 232 -16.96 6.73 14.94
N PRO A 233 -17.72 6.00 15.78
CA PRO A 233 -19.17 5.96 15.64
C PRO A 233 -19.69 7.38 15.62
N ALA A 234 -20.56 7.70 14.66
CA ALA A 234 -21.26 8.99 14.69
C ALA A 234 -21.97 9.10 16.04
N ALA A 235 -21.69 10.18 16.79
CA ALA A 235 -22.43 10.45 18.00
C ALA A 235 -23.92 10.38 17.66
N LYS A 236 -24.65 9.45 18.30
CA LYS A 236 -26.11 9.41 18.18
C LYS A 236 -26.60 10.69 18.85
N VAL A 237 -27.02 11.67 18.03
CA VAL A 237 -27.78 12.85 18.44
C VAL A 237 -29.20 12.43 18.73
#